data_75108ce6090b1037896e24cc2e91a71e
#
_entry.id   75108ce6090b1037896e24cc2e91a71e
#
_cell.length_a   1.000
_cell.length_b   1.000
_cell.length_c   1.000
_cell.angle_alpha   90.00
_cell.angle_beta   90.00
_cell.angle_gamma   90.00
#
_symmetry.space_group_name_H-M   'P 1'
#
loop_
_entity.id
_entity.type
_entity.pdbx_description
1 polymer ?
#
loop_
_entity_poly.entity_id
_entity_poly.type
_entity_poly.pdbx_seq_one_letter_code
_entity_poly.pdbx_strand_id
1 'polypeptide(L)'
;KQRKIEEKTVLVIQNGQEFAIHKRPSKGLLAGLYELPNQEGYLNREEILSYIKKLSLIPLHIAEAGEAKHIFSHVEWHMKGYFIKVASTEEKKVGDLIFVDKKESKGKYPIPAAFGAYRKYIEEDF
;
A
#
# COMPACT_ATOMS: atom_id res chain seq x y z
N LYS A 1 -3.56 29.88 -2.11
CA LYS A 1 -2.96 29.06 -3.17
C LYS A 1 -3.50 27.64 -3.12
N GLN A 2 -3.87 27.11 -4.28
CA GLN A 2 -4.39 25.77 -4.35
C GLN A 2 -3.27 24.75 -4.22
N ARG A 3 -3.59 23.65 -3.52
CA ARG A 3 -2.68 22.51 -3.43
C ARG A 3 -2.73 21.71 -4.72
N LYS A 4 -1.62 21.10 -5.06
CA LYS A 4 -1.58 20.14 -6.15
C LYS A 4 -2.30 18.87 -5.69
N ILE A 5 -3.20 18.36 -6.52
CA ILE A 5 -3.92 17.11 -6.23
C ILE A 5 -3.20 15.96 -6.94
N GLU A 6 -2.86 14.93 -6.18
CA GLU A 6 -2.29 13.70 -6.71
C GLU A 6 -3.23 12.54 -6.42
N GLU A 7 -3.65 11.86 -7.48
CA GLU A 7 -4.51 10.69 -7.35
C GLU A 7 -3.65 9.45 -7.24
N LYS A 8 -4.00 8.56 -6.32
CA LYS A 8 -3.22 7.34 -6.06
C LYS A 8 -4.14 6.15 -5.84
N THR A 9 -3.67 5.00 -6.29
CA THR A 9 -4.28 3.72 -5.95
C THR A 9 -3.40 3.08 -4.90
N VAL A 10 -3.96 2.81 -3.72
CA VAL A 10 -3.25 2.22 -2.59
C VAL A 10 -3.59 0.74 -2.51
N LEU A 11 -2.57 -0.09 -2.32
CA LEU A 11 -2.73 -1.55 -2.34
C LEU A 11 -2.36 -2.14 -0.98
N VAL A 12 -3.30 -2.83 -0.37
CA VAL A 12 -3.03 -3.64 0.82
C VAL A 12 -2.89 -5.07 0.32
N ILE A 13 -1.65 -5.52 0.16
CA ILE A 13 -1.33 -6.85 -0.38
C ILE A 13 -1.04 -7.77 0.78
N GLN A 14 -1.92 -8.74 1.00
CA GLN A 14 -1.84 -9.65 2.14
C GLN A 14 -1.32 -11.02 1.75
N ASN A 15 -0.29 -11.47 2.47
CA ASN A 15 0.26 -12.81 2.41
C ASN A 15 0.13 -13.43 3.81
N GLY A 16 -0.96 -14.16 4.06
CA GLY A 16 -1.22 -14.69 5.40
C GLY A 16 -1.38 -13.57 6.41
N GLN A 17 -0.56 -13.56 7.45
CA GLN A 17 -0.59 -12.52 8.48
C GLN A 17 0.35 -11.35 8.16
N GLU A 18 0.97 -11.38 6.99
CA GLU A 18 1.88 -10.33 6.56
C GLU A 18 1.25 -9.49 5.47
N PHE A 19 1.74 -8.26 5.34
CA PHE A 19 1.34 -7.36 4.26
C PHE A 19 2.57 -6.70 3.66
N ALA A 20 2.44 -6.29 2.40
CA ALA A 20 3.56 -5.69 1.68
C ALA A 20 3.73 -4.22 2.03
N ILE A 21 4.97 -3.81 2.20
CA ILE A 21 5.34 -2.40 2.36
C ILE A 21 6.48 -2.08 1.40
N HIS A 22 6.73 -0.79 1.24
CA HIS A 22 7.66 -0.27 0.25
C HIS A 22 8.35 0.95 0.84
N LYS A 23 9.64 1.12 0.60
CA LYS A 23 10.37 2.27 1.09
C LYS A 23 10.25 3.45 0.12
N ARG A 24 9.84 4.59 0.63
CA ARG A 24 9.75 5.80 -0.18
C ARG A 24 11.15 6.32 -0.54
N PRO A 25 11.24 7.14 -1.62
CA PRO A 25 12.51 7.77 -2.00
C PRO A 25 13.12 8.56 -0.83
N SER A 26 14.41 8.77 -0.89
CA SER A 26 15.13 9.50 0.15
C SER A 26 14.87 11.01 0.13
N LYS A 27 14.12 11.50 -0.85
CA LYS A 27 13.78 12.92 -1.00
C LYS A 27 12.28 13.08 -1.24
N GLY A 28 11.76 14.24 -0.88
CA GLY A 28 10.35 14.56 -1.08
C GLY A 28 9.47 14.22 0.12
N LEU A 29 8.17 14.16 -0.10
CA LEU A 29 7.20 13.86 0.96
C LEU A 29 7.49 12.51 1.62
N LEU A 30 7.48 12.48 2.95
CA LEU A 30 7.67 11.27 3.75
C LEU A 30 8.95 10.52 3.38
N ALA A 31 10.00 11.28 3.07
CA ALA A 31 11.27 10.71 2.58
C ALA A 31 11.80 9.61 3.49
N GLY A 32 12.18 8.50 2.86
CA GLY A 32 12.79 7.36 3.56
C GLY A 32 11.88 6.55 4.45
N LEU A 33 10.62 6.95 4.62
CA LEU A 33 9.66 6.19 5.40
C LEU A 33 9.09 5.02 4.59
N TYR A 34 8.57 4.02 5.28
CA TYR A 34 7.90 2.90 4.61
C TYR A 34 6.42 3.21 4.43
N GLU A 35 5.82 2.65 3.39
CA GLU A 35 4.44 2.94 3.02
C GLU A 35 3.77 1.70 2.45
N LEU A 36 2.44 1.75 2.35
CA LEU A 36 1.73 0.76 1.56
C LEU A 36 2.05 0.98 0.09
N PRO A 37 2.20 -0.08 -0.71
CA PRO A 37 2.44 0.07 -2.15
C PRO A 37 1.34 0.91 -2.77
N ASN A 38 1.72 1.81 -3.66
CA ASN A 38 0.75 2.64 -4.34
C ASN A 38 1.25 3.01 -5.73
N GLN A 39 0.31 3.32 -6.60
CA GLN A 39 0.58 3.70 -7.98
C GLN A 39 -0.11 5.01 -8.26
N GLU A 40 0.45 5.82 -9.13
CA GLU A 40 -0.17 7.06 -9.53
C GLU A 40 -1.40 6.80 -10.39
N GLY A 41 -2.43 7.62 -10.19
CA GLY A 41 -3.71 7.50 -10.89
C GLY A 41 -4.62 6.49 -10.25
N TYR A 42 -5.82 6.39 -10.78
CA TYR A 42 -6.81 5.41 -10.33
C TYR A 42 -6.78 4.22 -11.28
N LEU A 43 -6.14 3.15 -10.82
CA LEU A 43 -6.03 1.92 -11.60
C LEU A 43 -7.36 1.17 -11.58
N ASN A 44 -7.69 0.52 -12.69
CA ASN A 44 -8.81 -0.40 -12.73
C ASN A 44 -8.37 -1.78 -12.23
N ARG A 45 -9.34 -2.67 -12.06
CA ARG A 45 -9.10 -4.02 -11.53
C ARG A 45 -8.07 -4.80 -12.36
N GLU A 46 -8.15 -4.71 -13.68
CA GLU A 46 -7.22 -5.43 -14.56
C GLU A 46 -5.79 -4.93 -14.42
N GLU A 47 -5.63 -3.62 -14.30
CA GLU A 47 -4.32 -3.01 -14.11
C GLU A 47 -3.71 -3.42 -12.77
N ILE A 48 -4.53 -3.48 -11.71
CA ILE A 48 -4.09 -3.92 -10.39
C ILE A 48 -3.64 -5.39 -10.46
N LEU A 49 -4.44 -6.25 -11.06
CA LEU A 49 -4.10 -7.66 -11.20
C LEU A 49 -2.83 -7.86 -12.01
N SER A 50 -2.65 -7.06 -13.07
CA SER A 50 -1.44 -7.09 -13.88
C SER A 50 -0.22 -6.73 -13.04
N TYR A 51 -0.32 -5.69 -12.22
CA TYR A 51 0.75 -5.27 -11.31
C TYR A 51 1.14 -6.41 -10.35
N ILE A 52 0.14 -7.05 -9.74
CA ILE A 52 0.38 -8.16 -8.81
C ILE A 52 1.09 -9.33 -9.51
N LYS A 53 0.65 -9.66 -10.72
CA LYS A 53 1.24 -10.76 -11.49
C LYS A 53 2.69 -10.46 -11.90
N LYS A 54 3.00 -9.20 -12.19
CA LYS A 54 4.39 -8.79 -12.51
C LYS A 54 5.33 -8.98 -11.33
N LEU A 55 4.81 -8.98 -10.12
CA LEU A 55 5.58 -9.27 -8.92
C LEU A 55 5.74 -10.78 -8.70
N SER A 56 5.26 -11.60 -9.62
CA SER A 56 5.24 -13.07 -9.50
C SER A 56 4.39 -13.54 -8.32
N LEU A 57 3.40 -12.75 -7.94
CA LEU A 57 2.42 -13.12 -6.92
C LEU A 57 1.15 -13.61 -7.61
N ILE A 58 0.41 -14.48 -6.93
CA ILE A 58 -0.84 -15.05 -7.44
C ILE A 58 -2.00 -14.42 -6.68
N PRO A 59 -2.79 -13.55 -7.32
CA PRO A 59 -3.94 -12.94 -6.64
C PRO A 59 -5.06 -13.97 -6.46
N LEU A 60 -5.55 -14.10 -5.23
CA LEU A 60 -6.67 -15.00 -4.91
C LEU A 60 -7.97 -14.25 -4.72
N HIS A 61 -7.88 -13.00 -4.26
CA HIS A 61 -9.05 -12.19 -3.94
C HIS A 61 -8.68 -10.73 -4.06
N ILE A 62 -9.60 -9.92 -4.59
CA ILE A 62 -9.44 -8.48 -4.64
C ILE A 62 -10.75 -7.83 -4.23
N ALA A 63 -10.67 -6.82 -3.38
CA ALA A 63 -11.83 -6.07 -2.91
C ALA A 63 -11.46 -4.60 -2.76
N GLU A 64 -12.45 -3.72 -2.85
CA GLU A 64 -12.24 -2.31 -2.60
C GLU A 64 -12.00 -2.09 -1.11
N ALA A 65 -11.05 -1.21 -0.81
CA ALA A 65 -10.71 -0.86 0.57
C ALA A 65 -11.10 0.59 0.91
N GLY A 66 -11.90 1.22 0.05
CA GLY A 66 -12.43 2.55 0.28
C GLY A 66 -11.54 3.67 -0.22
N GLU A 67 -12.10 4.87 -0.18
CA GLU A 67 -11.42 6.08 -0.61
C GLU A 67 -10.98 6.87 0.60
N ALA A 68 -9.90 7.64 0.43
CA ALA A 68 -9.37 8.47 1.48
C ALA A 68 -8.68 9.69 0.89
N LYS A 69 -8.49 10.70 1.72
CA LYS A 69 -7.78 11.91 1.33
C LYS A 69 -6.83 12.28 2.46
N HIS A 70 -5.63 12.69 2.09
CA HIS A 70 -4.69 13.21 3.07
C HIS A 70 -4.10 14.52 2.54
N ILE A 71 -4.05 15.53 3.39
CA ILE A 71 -3.65 16.90 3.01
C ILE A 71 -2.29 17.22 3.63
N PHE A 72 -1.32 17.53 2.76
CA PHE A 72 -0.03 18.09 3.15
C PHE A 72 -0.06 19.60 2.92
N SER A 73 1.04 20.29 3.20
CA SER A 73 1.08 21.75 3.03
C SER A 73 0.77 22.18 1.60
N HIS A 74 1.34 21.51 0.60
CA HIS A 74 1.24 21.91 -0.80
C HIS A 74 0.64 20.87 -1.71
N VAL A 75 0.27 19.72 -1.17
CA VAL A 75 -0.20 18.56 -1.94
C VAL A 75 -1.35 17.90 -1.20
N GLU A 76 -2.34 17.42 -1.95
CA GLU A 76 -3.39 16.54 -1.44
C GLU A 76 -3.30 15.20 -2.16
N TRP A 77 -3.32 14.14 -1.40
CA TRP A 77 -3.44 12.79 -1.96
C TRP A 77 -4.91 12.37 -1.92
N HIS A 78 -5.45 12.07 -3.09
CA HIS A 78 -6.77 11.47 -3.22
C HIS A 78 -6.56 9.99 -3.53
N MET A 79 -6.94 9.12 -2.61
CA MET A 79 -6.59 7.71 -2.67
C MET A 79 -7.81 6.82 -2.85
N LYS A 80 -7.67 5.80 -3.69
CA LYS A 80 -8.60 4.69 -3.77
C LYS A 80 -7.83 3.44 -3.38
N GLY A 81 -8.33 2.73 -2.39
CA GLY A 81 -7.65 1.56 -1.86
C GLY A 81 -8.25 0.26 -2.35
N TYR A 82 -7.39 -0.76 -2.46
CA TYR A 82 -7.78 -2.13 -2.77
C TYR A 82 -7.05 -3.08 -1.84
N PHE A 83 -7.77 -4.09 -1.41
CA PHE A 83 -7.24 -5.17 -0.61
C PHE A 83 -7.07 -6.38 -1.52
N ILE A 84 -5.86 -6.93 -1.58
CA ILE A 84 -5.54 -8.08 -2.43
C ILE A 84 -4.94 -9.17 -1.57
N LYS A 85 -5.62 -10.32 -1.53
CA LYS A 85 -5.08 -11.51 -0.89
C LYS A 85 -4.35 -12.31 -1.94
N VAL A 86 -3.09 -12.66 -1.68
CA VAL A 86 -2.28 -13.46 -2.60
C VAL A 86 -2.06 -14.86 -2.05
N ALA A 87 -1.75 -15.79 -2.95
CA ALA A 87 -1.40 -17.15 -2.56
C ALA A 87 -0.16 -17.10 -1.67
N SER A 88 -0.12 -17.99 -0.67
CA SER A 88 0.97 -18.05 0.29
C SER A 88 2.32 -18.17 -0.41
N THR A 89 3.27 -17.35 0.02
CA THR A 89 4.65 -17.40 -0.45
C THR A 89 5.59 -17.25 0.74
N GLU A 90 6.73 -17.91 0.66
CA GLU A 90 7.77 -17.79 1.67
C GLU A 90 8.75 -16.65 1.33
N GLU A 91 8.60 -16.05 0.15
CA GLU A 91 9.42 -14.92 -0.26
C GLU A 91 9.13 -13.72 0.62
N LYS A 92 10.14 -13.30 1.37
CA LYS A 92 10.03 -12.12 2.23
C LYS A 92 10.13 -10.84 1.41
N LYS A 93 10.84 -10.89 0.32
CA LYS A 93 11.10 -9.76 -0.58
C LYS A 93 10.61 -10.08 -1.97
N VAL A 94 9.83 -9.19 -2.56
CA VAL A 94 9.27 -9.37 -3.90
C VAL A 94 9.42 -8.03 -4.63
N GLY A 95 10.33 -7.98 -5.61
CA GLY A 95 10.68 -6.71 -6.24
C GLY A 95 11.27 -5.77 -5.19
N ASP A 96 10.70 -4.57 -5.09
CA ASP A 96 11.10 -3.59 -4.08
C ASP A 96 10.17 -3.59 -2.86
N LEU A 97 9.31 -4.60 -2.76
CA LEU A 97 8.40 -4.77 -1.62
C LEU A 97 8.99 -5.74 -0.61
N ILE A 98 8.64 -5.53 0.66
CA ILE A 98 8.91 -6.52 1.71
C ILE A 98 7.60 -6.85 2.41
N PHE A 99 7.46 -8.11 2.83
CA PHE A 99 6.32 -8.54 3.62
C PHE A 99 6.67 -8.46 5.10
N VAL A 100 5.80 -7.82 5.87
CA VAL A 100 5.98 -7.67 7.31
C VAL A 100 4.67 -8.00 8.02
N ASP A 101 4.76 -8.49 9.26
CA ASP A 101 3.57 -8.65 10.08
C ASP A 101 3.30 -7.34 10.83
N LYS A 102 2.15 -7.27 11.50
CA LYS A 102 1.77 -6.04 12.19
C LYS A 102 2.72 -5.66 13.33
N LYS A 103 3.36 -6.64 13.96
CA LYS A 103 4.33 -6.39 15.03
C LYS A 103 5.61 -5.78 14.48
N GLU A 104 6.14 -6.33 13.38
CA GLU A 104 7.30 -5.78 12.69
C GLU A 104 7.02 -4.35 12.21
N SER A 105 5.81 -4.14 11.67
CA SER A 105 5.43 -2.82 11.17
C SER A 105 5.43 -1.79 12.30
N LYS A 106 4.81 -2.12 13.44
CA LYS A 106 4.75 -1.18 14.58
C LYS A 106 6.12 -0.86 15.14
N GLY A 107 7.00 -1.86 15.23
CA GLY A 107 8.32 -1.70 15.82
C GLY A 107 9.34 -1.12 14.87
N LYS A 108 9.43 -1.64 13.67
CA LYS A 108 10.52 -1.33 12.73
C LYS A 108 10.10 -0.51 11.53
N TYR A 109 8.87 -0.68 11.07
CA TYR A 109 8.40 -0.06 9.83
C TYR A 109 7.04 0.61 10.02
N PRO A 110 6.97 1.68 10.83
CA PRO A 110 5.68 2.34 11.07
C PRO A 110 5.14 2.95 9.78
N ILE A 111 3.83 2.78 9.59
CA ILE A 111 3.14 3.30 8.41
C ILE A 111 2.68 4.73 8.70
N PRO A 112 3.01 5.69 7.84
CA PRO A 112 2.62 7.09 8.05
C PRO A 112 1.11 7.29 8.16
N ALA A 113 0.71 8.30 8.90
CA ALA A 113 -0.68 8.65 9.09
C ALA A 113 -1.43 8.93 7.78
N ALA A 114 -0.73 9.27 6.71
CA ALA A 114 -1.34 9.46 5.39
C ALA A 114 -2.10 8.22 4.91
N PHE A 115 -1.71 7.04 5.37
CA PHE A 115 -2.36 5.77 5.02
C PHE A 115 -3.30 5.27 6.12
N GLY A 116 -3.65 6.14 7.08
CA GLY A 116 -4.45 5.76 8.24
C GLY A 116 -5.80 5.14 7.93
N ALA A 117 -6.42 5.54 6.81
CA ALA A 117 -7.71 4.99 6.40
C ALA A 117 -7.65 3.48 6.10
N TYR A 118 -6.44 2.97 5.81
CA TYR A 118 -6.25 1.55 5.45
C TYR A 118 -5.69 0.73 6.61
N ARG A 119 -5.49 1.35 7.76
CA ARG A 119 -4.90 0.70 8.93
C ARG A 119 -5.70 -0.50 9.42
N LYS A 120 -7.01 -0.45 9.31
CA LYS A 120 -7.87 -1.57 9.72
C LYS A 120 -7.59 -2.86 8.96
N TYR A 121 -7.15 -2.75 7.70
CA TYR A 121 -6.81 -3.93 6.88
C TYR A 121 -5.47 -4.52 7.27
N ILE A 122 -4.67 -3.80 8.03
CA ILE A 122 -3.35 -4.21 8.47
C ILE A 122 -3.39 -4.77 9.89
N GLU A 123 -4.17 -4.13 10.77
CA GLU A 123 -4.20 -4.44 12.20
C GLU A 123 -5.16 -5.55 12.59
N GLU A 124 -6.19 -5.78 11.78
CA GLU A 124 -7.15 -6.86 12.05
C GLU A 124 -6.57 -8.20 11.61
N ASP A 125 -6.93 -9.27 12.33
CA ASP A 125 -6.56 -10.62 11.96
C ASP A 125 -7.53 -11.12 10.89
N PHE A 126 -7.01 -11.74 9.86
CA PHE A 126 -7.81 -12.25 8.74
C PHE A 126 -7.76 -13.76 8.66
#